data_7c64f9af74d14c3f7f41ebb7135a6cf6
#
_entry.id   7c64f9af74d14c3f7f41ebb7135a6cf6
#
_cell.length_a   1.000
_cell.length_b   1.000
_cell.length_c   1.000
_cell.angle_alpha   90.00
_cell.angle_beta   90.00
_cell.angle_gamma   90.00
#
_symmetry.space_group_name_H-M   'P 1'
#
loop_
_entity.id
_entity.type
_entity.pdbx_description
1 polymer ?
#
loop_
_entity_poly.entity_id
_entity_poly.type
_entity_poly.pdbx_seq_one_letter_code
_entity_poly.pdbx_strand_id
1 'polypeptide(L)'
;MLTELCAELKNYFLRNQSEDIHNGLFTISGGSIDLPFLLDGQYFRIVGSVMNDGVYQYPVSGLADETFSGAIWAMAVPPAVIALAAEIDGWNKANADVLASPYQSESFGGYTYSKGSSTSGTGGYDWKDQFSNRLNKYRRLSVL
;
A
#
# COMPACT_ATOMS: atom_id res chain seq x y z
N MET A 1 -1.55 -3.99 3.20
CA MET A 1 -1.45 -2.57 3.61
C MET A 1 -0.30 -1.82 2.94
N LEU A 2 0.84 -2.46 2.71
CA LEU A 2 1.99 -1.72 2.15
C LEU A 2 1.70 -1.14 0.76
N THR A 3 0.97 -1.86 -0.08
CA THR A 3 0.57 -1.36 -1.40
C THR A 3 -0.22 -0.05 -1.27
N GLU A 4 -1.23 -0.04 -0.41
CA GLU A 4 -2.07 1.13 -0.19
C GLU A 4 -1.28 2.26 0.47
N LEU A 5 -0.40 1.92 1.40
CA LEU A 5 0.41 2.91 2.09
C LEU A 5 1.34 3.63 1.13
N CYS A 6 2.07 2.89 0.30
CA CYS A 6 2.96 3.50 -0.69
C CYS A 6 2.20 4.37 -1.69
N ALA A 7 1.02 3.92 -2.10
CA ALA A 7 0.18 4.70 -3.01
C ALA A 7 -0.28 6.01 -2.37
N GLU A 8 -0.68 5.96 -1.10
CA GLU A 8 -1.09 7.15 -0.37
C GLU A 8 0.07 8.13 -0.20
N LEU A 9 1.24 7.62 0.10
CA LEU A 9 2.44 8.45 0.26
C LEU A 9 3.00 8.95 -1.07
N LYS A 10 2.57 8.36 -2.18
CA LYS A 10 3.16 8.58 -3.50
C LYS A 10 4.66 8.34 -3.46
N ASN A 11 5.09 7.36 -2.69
CA ASN A 11 6.47 7.07 -2.43
C ASN A 11 6.69 5.56 -2.38
N TYR A 12 7.44 5.05 -3.34
CA TYR A 12 7.77 3.64 -3.42
C TYR A 12 9.20 3.34 -3.00
N PHE A 13 9.87 4.32 -2.38
CA PHE A 13 11.16 4.16 -1.74
C PHE A 13 12.24 3.61 -2.68
N LEU A 14 12.27 4.13 -3.90
CA LEU A 14 13.34 3.81 -4.83
C LEU A 14 14.56 4.67 -4.50
N ARG A 15 15.73 4.04 -4.46
CA ARG A 15 16.98 4.77 -4.24
C ARG A 15 17.48 5.41 -5.52
N ASN A 16 17.28 4.73 -6.64
CA ASN A 16 17.71 5.21 -7.93
C ASN A 16 16.74 4.72 -8.99
N GLN A 17 15.92 5.62 -9.55
CA GLN A 17 14.89 5.22 -10.50
C GLN A 17 15.44 4.50 -11.72
N SER A 18 16.59 4.92 -12.23
CA SER A 18 17.12 4.30 -13.44
C SER A 18 17.69 2.90 -13.19
N GLU A 19 18.09 2.59 -11.97
CA GLU A 19 18.66 1.29 -11.63
C GLU A 19 17.63 0.37 -10.95
N ASP A 20 16.70 0.94 -10.22
CA ASP A 20 15.75 0.15 -9.42
C ASP A 20 14.48 -0.22 -10.19
N ILE A 21 14.22 0.42 -11.33
CA ILE A 21 13.09 0.09 -12.19
C ILE A 21 13.58 -0.80 -13.32
N HIS A 22 13.10 -2.04 -13.34
CA HIS A 22 13.48 -3.03 -14.34
C HIS A 22 12.31 -3.25 -15.28
N ASN A 23 12.42 -2.76 -16.50
CA ASN A 23 11.40 -2.90 -17.52
C ASN A 23 11.66 -4.15 -18.35
N GLY A 24 10.60 -4.83 -18.76
CA GLY A 24 10.73 -5.97 -19.63
C GLY A 24 9.53 -6.90 -19.61
N LEU A 25 9.78 -8.11 -20.10
CA LEU A 25 8.79 -9.16 -20.10
C LEU A 25 9.05 -10.09 -18.92
N PHE A 26 8.04 -10.31 -18.12
CA PHE A 26 8.14 -11.14 -16.92
C PHE A 26 7.10 -12.24 -16.96
N THR A 27 7.47 -13.40 -16.42
CA THR A 27 6.59 -14.57 -16.36
C THR A 27 6.40 -15.00 -14.93
N ILE A 28 5.16 -15.15 -14.52
CA ILE A 28 4.77 -15.71 -13.22
C ILE A 28 4.30 -17.12 -13.48
N SER A 29 4.93 -18.08 -12.84
CA SER A 29 4.63 -19.50 -13.01
C SER A 29 4.60 -20.18 -11.64
N GLY A 30 3.57 -21.01 -11.41
CA GLY A 30 3.41 -21.67 -10.12
C GLY A 30 3.16 -20.72 -8.98
N GLY A 31 2.65 -19.54 -9.27
CA GLY A 31 2.37 -18.52 -8.25
C GLY A 31 3.58 -17.71 -7.84
N SER A 32 4.72 -17.91 -8.47
CA SER A 32 5.95 -17.20 -8.11
C SER A 32 6.62 -16.59 -9.33
N ILE A 33 7.47 -15.61 -9.07
CA ILE A 33 8.25 -14.95 -10.10
C ILE A 33 9.72 -14.98 -9.68
N ASP A 34 10.58 -15.32 -10.61
CA ASP A 34 12.01 -15.37 -10.37
C ASP A 34 12.66 -14.05 -10.74
N LEU A 35 13.19 -13.36 -9.74
CA LEU A 35 13.79 -12.04 -9.90
C LEU A 35 15.19 -12.04 -9.29
N PRO A 36 16.20 -12.42 -10.08
CA PRO A 36 17.56 -12.60 -9.54
C PRO A 36 18.21 -11.30 -9.06
N PHE A 37 17.69 -10.15 -9.48
CA PHE A 37 18.21 -8.87 -9.01
C PHE A 37 17.68 -8.44 -7.64
N LEU A 38 16.73 -9.20 -7.06
CA LEU A 38 16.20 -8.92 -5.72
C LEU A 38 16.89 -9.78 -4.67
N LEU A 39 16.99 -9.25 -3.47
CA LEU A 39 17.47 -9.99 -2.31
C LEU A 39 16.28 -10.60 -1.57
N ASP A 40 16.53 -11.69 -0.85
CA ASP A 40 15.52 -12.27 0.01
C ASP A 40 15.09 -11.26 1.06
N GLY A 41 13.77 -11.10 1.20
CA GLY A 41 13.19 -10.13 2.12
C GLY A 41 13.01 -8.75 1.53
N GLN A 42 13.52 -8.49 0.35
CA GLN A 42 13.37 -7.19 -0.29
C GLN A 42 11.94 -6.99 -0.80
N TYR A 43 11.43 -5.79 -0.62
CA TYR A 43 10.12 -5.41 -1.16
C TYR A 43 10.27 -4.96 -2.61
N PHE A 44 9.23 -5.22 -3.40
CA PHE A 44 9.22 -4.84 -4.81
C PHE A 44 7.79 -4.55 -5.25
N ARG A 45 7.68 -3.79 -6.33
CA ARG A 45 6.38 -3.46 -6.93
C ARG A 45 6.28 -4.05 -8.31
N ILE A 46 5.13 -4.66 -8.62
CA ILE A 46 4.81 -5.11 -9.98
C ILE A 46 3.94 -4.05 -10.64
N VAL A 47 4.31 -3.63 -11.84
CA VAL A 47 3.59 -2.64 -12.63
C VAL A 47 3.35 -3.20 -14.02
N GLY A 48 2.12 -3.06 -14.51
CA GLY A 48 1.78 -3.51 -15.86
C GLY A 48 1.22 -4.92 -15.94
N SER A 49 1.03 -5.59 -14.82
CA SER A 49 0.35 -6.88 -14.77
C SER A 49 -1.16 -6.68 -14.80
N VAL A 50 -1.88 -7.62 -15.39
CA VAL A 50 -3.34 -7.58 -15.39
C VAL A 50 -3.90 -7.92 -14.02
N MET A 51 -3.31 -8.89 -13.33
CA MET A 51 -3.87 -9.44 -12.10
C MET A 51 -3.01 -9.25 -10.87
N ASN A 52 -1.76 -8.86 -11.02
CA ASN A 52 -0.79 -8.93 -9.92
C ASN A 52 -0.14 -7.59 -9.58
N ASP A 53 -0.62 -6.47 -10.10
CA ASP A 53 -0.04 -5.17 -9.74
C ASP A 53 -0.12 -4.97 -8.22
N GLY A 54 0.97 -4.51 -7.62
CA GLY A 54 1.03 -4.24 -6.20
C GLY A 54 2.44 -4.33 -5.66
N VAL A 55 2.53 -4.24 -4.34
CA VAL A 55 3.79 -4.32 -3.61
C VAL A 55 3.85 -5.66 -2.86
N TYR A 56 4.96 -6.35 -3.01
CA TYR A 56 5.18 -7.67 -2.43
C TYR A 56 6.55 -7.74 -1.79
N GLN A 57 6.77 -8.78 -0.99
CA GLN A 57 8.07 -9.10 -0.43
C GLN A 57 8.63 -10.32 -1.15
N TYR A 58 9.86 -10.26 -1.58
CA TYR A 58 10.51 -11.34 -2.31
C TYR A 58 11.14 -12.35 -1.33
N PRO A 59 11.05 -13.65 -1.54
CA PRO A 59 10.30 -14.32 -2.61
C PRO A 59 8.80 -14.31 -2.34
N VAL A 60 8.02 -14.32 -3.39
CA VAL A 60 6.57 -14.25 -3.29
C VAL A 60 5.94 -15.52 -3.86
N SER A 61 4.79 -15.91 -3.30
CA SER A 61 4.00 -17.03 -3.79
C SER A 61 2.53 -16.65 -3.81
N GLY A 62 1.73 -17.45 -4.48
CA GLY A 62 0.29 -17.22 -4.53
C GLY A 62 -0.15 -16.19 -5.56
N LEU A 63 0.73 -15.77 -6.44
CA LEU A 63 0.37 -14.88 -7.53
C LEU A 63 -0.37 -15.64 -8.63
N ALA A 64 -1.18 -14.93 -9.42
CA ALA A 64 -1.79 -15.51 -10.60
C ALA A 64 -0.75 -15.68 -11.68
N ASP A 65 -0.75 -16.85 -12.32
CA ASP A 65 0.18 -17.12 -13.41
C ASP A 65 -0.14 -16.23 -14.60
N GLU A 66 0.87 -15.55 -15.11
CA GLU A 66 0.75 -14.76 -16.32
C GLU A 66 2.11 -14.39 -16.86
N THR A 67 2.15 -13.99 -18.12
CA THR A 67 3.30 -13.32 -18.71
C THR A 67 2.87 -11.90 -19.06
N PHE A 68 3.63 -10.94 -18.61
CA PHE A 68 3.26 -9.53 -18.81
C PHE A 68 4.47 -8.70 -19.23
N SER A 69 4.20 -7.66 -19.97
CA SER A 69 5.20 -6.66 -20.33
C SER A 69 4.98 -5.46 -19.40
N GLY A 70 5.93 -5.20 -18.53
CA GLY A 70 5.78 -4.15 -17.54
C GLY A 70 7.08 -3.85 -16.83
N ALA A 71 6.99 -3.60 -15.53
CA ALA A 71 8.17 -3.25 -14.76
C ALA A 71 8.13 -3.87 -13.38
N ILE A 72 9.30 -4.15 -12.86
CA ILE A 72 9.51 -4.52 -11.46
C ILE A 72 10.34 -3.39 -10.83
N TRP A 73 9.83 -2.85 -9.74
CA TRP A 73 10.49 -1.77 -9.00
C TRP A 73 11.13 -2.37 -7.75
N ALA A 74 12.46 -2.38 -7.71
CA ALA A 74 13.20 -2.86 -6.53
C ALA A 74 13.18 -1.76 -5.47
N MET A 75 12.52 -2.02 -4.35
CA MET A 75 12.26 -1.01 -3.34
C MET A 75 13.24 -1.12 -2.17
N ALA A 76 13.48 0.01 -1.51
CA ALA A 76 14.29 0.07 -0.29
C ALA A 76 13.42 0.67 0.83
N VAL A 77 12.43 -0.08 1.27
CA VAL A 77 11.45 0.39 2.24
C VAL A 77 12.08 0.45 3.63
N PRO A 78 12.06 1.61 4.31
CA PRO A 78 12.60 1.70 5.66
C PRO A 78 11.85 0.79 6.64
N PRO A 79 12.54 0.18 7.61
CA PRO A 79 11.87 -0.64 8.62
C PRO A 79 10.77 0.10 9.37
N ALA A 80 10.91 1.40 9.58
CA ALA A 80 9.89 2.20 10.23
C ALA A 80 8.59 2.25 9.43
N VAL A 81 8.68 2.22 8.10
CA VAL A 81 7.49 2.20 7.23
C VAL A 81 6.82 0.83 7.28
N ILE A 82 7.59 -0.23 7.35
CA ILE A 82 7.05 -1.58 7.51
C ILE A 82 6.31 -1.70 8.84
N ALA A 83 6.89 -1.18 9.91
CA ALA A 83 6.25 -1.16 11.22
C ALA A 83 4.97 -0.33 11.19
N LEU A 84 4.98 0.81 10.51
CA LEU A 84 3.80 1.66 10.36
C LEU A 84 2.69 0.93 9.61
N ALA A 85 3.02 0.21 8.55
CA ALA A 85 2.04 -0.57 7.81
C ALA A 85 1.38 -1.62 8.71
N ALA A 86 2.16 -2.29 9.56
CA ALA A 86 1.64 -3.27 10.51
C ALA A 86 0.73 -2.62 11.54
N GLU A 87 1.08 -1.42 12.04
CA GLU A 87 0.22 -0.69 12.96
C GLU A 87 -1.10 -0.29 12.32
N ILE A 88 -1.06 0.15 11.07
CA ILE A 88 -2.27 0.52 10.34
C ILE A 88 -3.17 -0.70 10.16
N ASP A 89 -2.60 -1.85 9.80
CA ASP A 89 -3.37 -3.09 9.70
C ASP A 89 -4.02 -3.45 11.04
N GLY A 90 -3.29 -3.32 12.13
CA GLY A 90 -3.81 -3.56 13.47
C GLY A 90 -4.95 -2.61 13.82
N TRP A 91 -4.78 -1.34 13.49
CA TRP A 91 -5.82 -0.34 13.72
C TRP A 91 -7.07 -0.63 12.89
N ASN A 92 -6.90 -1.00 11.61
CA ASN A 92 -8.02 -1.36 10.75
C ASN A 92 -8.78 -2.56 11.30
N LYS A 93 -8.09 -3.57 11.80
CA LYS A 93 -8.73 -4.73 12.40
C LYS A 93 -9.50 -4.36 13.66
N ALA A 94 -8.92 -3.54 14.50
CA ALA A 94 -9.55 -3.12 15.75
C ALA A 94 -10.78 -2.27 15.51
N ASN A 95 -10.86 -1.60 14.37
CA ASN A 95 -11.96 -0.70 14.03
C ASN A 95 -12.81 -1.23 12.88
N ALA A 96 -12.74 -2.51 12.59
CA ALA A 96 -13.42 -3.09 11.42
C ALA A 96 -14.92 -2.85 11.46
N ASP A 97 -15.56 -3.00 12.63
CA ASP A 97 -17.00 -2.80 12.76
C ASP A 97 -17.39 -1.37 12.45
N VAL A 98 -16.62 -0.41 12.91
CA VAL A 98 -16.87 1.00 12.68
C VAL A 98 -16.68 1.33 11.20
N LEU A 99 -15.59 0.84 10.61
CA LEU A 99 -15.27 1.13 9.22
C LEU A 99 -16.26 0.49 8.25
N ALA A 100 -16.77 -0.68 8.60
CA ALA A 100 -17.72 -1.41 7.76
C ALA A 100 -19.16 -0.97 7.94
N SER A 101 -19.44 -0.15 8.95
CA SER A 101 -20.80 0.26 9.25
C SER A 101 -21.38 1.13 8.14
N PRO A 102 -22.58 0.80 7.63
CA PRO A 102 -23.26 1.68 6.70
C PRO A 102 -23.82 2.93 7.39
N TYR A 103 -23.83 2.96 8.70
CA TYR A 103 -24.44 4.02 9.48
C TYR A 103 -23.41 4.96 10.10
N GLN A 104 -22.30 5.10 9.46
CA GLN A 104 -21.26 5.98 9.99
C GLN A 104 -21.68 7.43 10.12
N SER A 105 -22.74 7.82 9.45
CA SER A 105 -23.31 9.15 9.54
C SER A 105 -24.66 9.12 10.23
N GLU A 106 -24.94 8.08 10.96
CA GLU A 106 -26.24 7.86 11.52
C GLU A 106 -26.59 8.85 12.60
N SER A 107 -27.85 9.16 12.66
CA SER A 107 -28.40 10.02 13.69
C SER A 107 -29.11 9.15 14.73
N PHE A 108 -28.74 9.31 15.97
CA PHE A 108 -29.36 8.61 17.07
C PHE A 108 -29.97 9.62 18.02
N GLY A 109 -31.28 9.54 18.24
CA GLY A 109 -31.93 10.41 19.17
C GLY A 109 -31.74 11.88 18.88
N GLY A 110 -31.73 12.25 17.63
CA GLY A 110 -31.51 13.61 17.20
C GLY A 110 -30.07 14.03 17.14
N TYR A 111 -29.19 13.21 17.60
CA TYR A 111 -27.77 13.45 17.50
C TYR A 111 -27.27 12.90 16.18
N THR A 112 -26.67 13.74 15.40
CA THR A 112 -26.08 13.34 14.14
C THR A 112 -24.60 13.10 14.33
N TYR A 113 -24.22 11.87 14.18
CA TYR A 113 -22.84 11.47 14.26
C TYR A 113 -22.39 10.97 12.88
N SER A 114 -21.26 11.45 12.45
CA SER A 114 -20.67 10.99 11.24
C SER A 114 -19.20 10.77 11.47
N LYS A 115 -18.71 9.58 11.24
CA LYS A 115 -17.27 9.35 11.30
C LYS A 115 -16.55 10.01 10.15
N GLY A 116 -17.29 10.47 9.16
CA GLY A 116 -16.72 11.26 8.08
C GLY A 116 -16.86 12.74 8.28
N SER A 117 -17.27 13.18 9.45
CA SER A 117 -17.62 14.57 9.70
C SER A 117 -16.48 15.41 10.25
N SER A 118 -15.27 14.96 10.15
CA SER A 118 -14.16 15.77 10.63
C SER A 118 -14.15 17.11 9.91
N THR A 119 -13.55 18.09 10.54
CA THR A 119 -13.49 19.43 9.99
C THR A 119 -12.73 19.49 8.67
N SER A 120 -11.90 18.53 8.43
CA SER A 120 -11.21 18.43 7.14
C SER A 120 -12.08 17.94 6.02
N GLY A 121 -13.25 17.39 6.35
CA GLY A 121 -14.13 16.79 5.35
C GLY A 121 -13.68 15.44 4.84
N THR A 122 -12.58 14.93 5.34
CA THR A 122 -12.03 13.65 4.87
C THR A 122 -12.42 12.47 5.73
N GLY A 123 -13.13 12.72 6.80
CA GLY A 123 -13.54 11.67 7.72
C GLY A 123 -12.46 11.32 8.73
N GLY A 124 -12.82 11.23 9.97
CA GLY A 124 -11.86 10.96 11.03
C GLY A 124 -11.57 9.51 11.28
N TYR A 125 -12.24 8.59 10.56
CA TYR A 125 -12.12 7.16 10.82
C TYR A 125 -11.39 6.39 9.73
N ASP A 126 -10.80 7.08 8.80
CA ASP A 126 -9.92 6.44 7.83
C ASP A 126 -8.51 6.42 8.41
N TRP A 127 -7.78 5.34 8.15
CA TRP A 127 -6.39 5.27 8.60
C TRP A 127 -5.54 6.42 8.07
N LYS A 128 -5.89 6.94 6.91
CA LYS A 128 -5.17 8.07 6.31
C LYS A 128 -5.23 9.30 7.20
N ASP A 129 -6.36 9.51 7.85
CA ASP A 129 -6.54 10.63 8.77
C ASP A 129 -5.90 10.33 10.13
N GLN A 130 -6.09 9.10 10.62
CA GLN A 130 -5.60 8.73 11.94
C GLN A 130 -4.08 8.75 12.04
N PHE A 131 -3.41 8.43 10.95
CA PHE A 131 -1.95 8.36 10.91
C PHE A 131 -1.32 9.52 10.15
N SER A 132 -2.08 10.57 9.83
CA SER A 132 -1.63 11.64 8.94
C SER A 132 -0.31 12.27 9.37
N ASN A 133 -0.13 12.53 10.65
CA ASN A 133 1.12 13.15 11.13
C ASN A 133 2.33 12.25 10.90
N ARG A 134 2.15 10.96 11.06
CA ARG A 134 3.22 9.99 10.83
C ARG A 134 3.47 9.73 9.36
N LEU A 135 2.42 9.86 8.55
CA LEU A 135 2.53 9.69 7.10
C LEU A 135 3.25 10.85 6.44
N ASN A 136 3.03 12.06 6.95
CA ASN A 136 3.50 13.27 6.27
C ASN A 136 5.01 13.30 6.05
N LYS A 137 5.78 12.74 6.96
CA LYS A 137 7.24 12.74 6.81
C LYS A 137 7.73 11.82 5.69
N TYR A 138 6.88 10.92 5.21
CA TYR A 138 7.22 10.00 4.12
C TYR A 138 6.58 10.38 2.79
N ARG A 139 5.67 11.34 2.79
CA ARG A 139 4.97 11.73 1.58
C ARG A 139 5.90 12.42 0.60
N ARG A 140 5.69 12.14 -0.68
CA ARG A 140 6.37 12.85 -1.75
C ARG A 140 5.40 13.85 -2.37
N LEU A 141 5.93 15.01 -2.73
CA LEU A 141 5.14 16.06 -3.34
C LEU A 141 4.97 15.85 -4.84
N SER A 142 5.86 15.10 -5.46
CA SER A 142 5.79 14.81 -6.87
C SER A 142 5.72 13.32 -7.11
N VAL A 143 5.07 12.94 -8.20
CA VAL A 143 4.99 11.55 -8.61
C VAL A 143 6.30 11.15 -9.26
N LEU A 144 6.70 9.93 -9.02
CA LEU A 144 7.88 9.37 -9.67
C LEU A 144 7.75 9.28 -11.17
#